data_29dd3d95021edca16d10ce15d7c09951
#
_entry.id   29dd3d95021edca16d10ce15d7c09951
#
_cell.length_a   1.000
_cell.length_b   1.000
_cell.length_c   1.000
_cell.angle_alpha   90.00
_cell.angle_beta   90.00
_cell.angle_gamma   90.00
#
_symmetry.space_group_name_H-M   'P 1'
#
loop_
_entity.id
_entity.type
_entity.pdbx_description
1 polymer ?
#
loop_
_entity_poly.entity_id
_entity_poly.type
_entity_poly.pdbx_seq_one_letter_code
_entity_poly.pdbx_strand_id
1 'polypeptide(L)'
;MKVEIHTRLKEGVLDPQGKAVESALKNLGYNQINKIRQGKLFDIEIDTDDPIKAEEIAKNICKSLLANMVIEDFTVKVLPT
;
A
#
# COMPACT_ATOMS: atom_id res chain seq x y z
N MET A 1 -4.94 -11.05 15.67
CA MET A 1 -5.72 -10.82 14.43
C MET A 1 -4.79 -10.32 13.33
N LYS A 2 -4.94 -10.81 12.12
CA LYS A 2 -4.10 -10.41 11.00
C LYS A 2 -4.69 -9.21 10.27
N VAL A 3 -3.83 -8.27 9.89
CA VAL A 3 -4.22 -7.05 9.19
C VAL A 3 -3.31 -6.85 7.99
N GLU A 4 -3.89 -6.54 6.83
CA GLU A 4 -3.14 -6.13 5.65
C GLU A 4 -3.22 -4.61 5.51
N ILE A 5 -2.08 -3.98 5.30
CA ILE A 5 -1.99 -2.55 5.05
C ILE A 5 -1.34 -2.34 3.69
N HIS A 6 -2.03 -1.59 2.83
CA HIS A 6 -1.50 -1.19 1.52
C HIS A 6 -1.20 0.29 1.58
N THR A 7 0.02 0.67 1.19
CA THR A 7 0.39 2.08 1.03
C THR A 7 0.78 2.33 -0.41
N ARG A 8 0.44 3.49 -0.94
CA ARG A 8 0.82 3.91 -2.29
C ARG A 8 0.85 5.42 -2.38
N LEU A 9 1.57 5.93 -3.37
CA LEU A 9 1.64 7.37 -3.61
C LEU A 9 0.27 7.92 -4.01
N LYS A 10 -0.04 9.13 -3.53
CA LYS A 10 -1.29 9.83 -3.88
C LYS A 10 -1.33 10.11 -5.38
N GLU A 11 -2.55 10.27 -5.91
CA GLU A 11 -2.74 10.73 -7.28
C GLU A 11 -2.00 12.06 -7.49
N GLY A 12 -1.36 12.20 -8.63
CA GLY A 12 -0.59 13.39 -8.95
C GLY A 12 0.83 13.40 -8.41
N VAL A 13 1.20 12.51 -7.51
CA VAL A 13 2.59 12.36 -7.06
C VAL A 13 3.32 11.44 -8.04
N LEU A 14 4.50 11.89 -8.49
CA LEU A 14 5.32 11.09 -9.41
C LEU A 14 5.76 9.79 -8.74
N ASP A 15 5.60 8.69 -9.46
CA ASP A 15 6.02 7.34 -9.04
C ASP A 15 7.18 6.88 -9.92
N PRO A 16 8.44 7.16 -9.53
CA PRO A 16 9.58 6.79 -10.37
C PRO A 16 9.77 5.28 -10.49
N GLN A 17 9.38 4.50 -9.47
CA GLN A 17 9.47 3.05 -9.54
C GLN A 17 8.43 2.48 -10.50
N GLY A 18 7.20 2.97 -10.44
CA GLY A 18 6.15 2.58 -11.39
C GLY A 18 6.52 2.93 -12.82
N LYS A 19 7.10 4.11 -13.04
CA LYS A 19 7.57 4.53 -14.36
C LYS A 19 8.68 3.64 -14.89
N ALA A 20 9.61 3.24 -14.04
CA ALA A 20 10.69 2.34 -14.43
C ALA A 20 10.16 0.97 -14.86
N VAL A 21 9.17 0.45 -14.13
CA VAL A 21 8.53 -0.82 -14.49
C VAL A 21 7.77 -0.70 -15.81
N GLU A 22 7.06 0.40 -16.04
CA GLU A 22 6.38 0.66 -17.31
C GLU A 22 7.37 0.63 -18.48
N SER A 23 8.50 1.31 -18.36
CA SER A 23 9.53 1.35 -19.39
C SER A 23 10.12 -0.03 -19.66
N ALA A 24 10.41 -0.78 -18.61
CA ALA A 24 10.93 -2.14 -18.74
C ALA A 24 9.96 -3.05 -19.47
N LEU A 25 8.65 -2.94 -19.18
CA LEU A 25 7.63 -3.75 -19.84
C LEU A 25 7.47 -3.39 -21.31
N LYS A 26 7.56 -2.12 -21.67
CA LYS A 26 7.54 -1.69 -23.06
C LYS A 26 8.71 -2.25 -23.84
N ASN A 27 9.90 -2.27 -23.23
CA ASN A 27 11.09 -2.85 -23.85
C ASN A 27 10.95 -4.36 -24.06
N LEU A 28 10.13 -5.04 -23.23
CA LEU A 28 9.83 -6.45 -23.38
C LEU A 28 8.68 -6.73 -24.37
N GLY A 29 8.06 -5.68 -24.92
CA GLY A 29 7.01 -5.82 -25.93
C GLY A 29 5.58 -5.71 -25.40
N TYR A 30 5.40 -5.37 -24.14
CA TYR A 30 4.06 -5.20 -23.55
C TYR A 30 3.53 -3.79 -23.80
N ASN A 31 3.03 -3.54 -24.99
CA ASN A 31 2.58 -2.22 -25.41
C ASN A 31 1.17 -1.86 -24.94
N GLN A 32 0.44 -2.81 -24.36
CA GLN A 32 -0.93 -2.60 -23.85
C GLN A 32 -0.95 -1.94 -22.49
N ILE A 33 0.19 -1.83 -21.82
CA ILE A 33 0.27 -1.28 -20.45
C ILE A 33 0.26 0.25 -20.54
N ASN A 34 -0.76 0.86 -19.98
CA ASN A 34 -0.91 2.31 -19.98
C ASN A 34 -0.27 2.98 -18.76
N LYS A 35 -0.36 2.33 -17.60
CA LYS A 35 0.09 2.93 -16.35
C LYS A 35 0.37 1.85 -15.32
N ILE A 36 1.44 2.04 -14.55
CA ILE A 36 1.77 1.19 -13.41
C ILE A 36 2.01 2.09 -12.19
N ARG A 37 1.41 1.72 -11.08
CA ARG A 37 1.65 2.35 -9.79
C ARG A 37 2.19 1.28 -8.86
N GLN A 38 3.30 1.57 -8.19
CA GLN A 38 3.90 0.64 -7.25
C GLN A 38 3.58 1.08 -5.82
N GLY A 39 3.24 0.13 -4.99
CA GLY A 39 2.96 0.39 -3.58
C GLY A 39 3.62 -0.65 -2.70
N LYS A 40 3.33 -0.59 -1.42
CA LYS A 40 3.86 -1.52 -0.42
C LYS A 40 2.71 -2.27 0.24
N LEU A 41 2.96 -3.52 0.60
CA LEU A 41 2.04 -4.33 1.38
C LEU A 41 2.72 -4.69 2.70
N PHE A 42 2.03 -4.44 3.80
CA PHE A 42 2.47 -4.88 5.12
C PHE A 42 1.48 -5.89 5.68
N ASP A 43 1.98 -7.05 6.07
CA ASP A 43 1.19 -8.05 6.79
C ASP A 43 1.54 -7.91 8.27
N ILE A 44 0.54 -7.61 9.08
CA ILE A 44 0.75 -7.37 10.51
C ILE A 44 -0.12 -8.32 11.33
N GLU A 45 0.44 -8.88 12.37
CA GLU A 45 -0.31 -9.64 13.34
C GLU A 45 -0.43 -8.82 14.63
N ILE A 46 -1.67 -8.51 15.03
CA ILE A 46 -1.95 -7.68 16.20
C ILE A 46 -2.58 -8.56 17.28
N ASP A 47 -2.07 -8.42 18.49
CA ASP A 47 -2.54 -9.21 19.63
C ASP A 47 -3.86 -8.65 20.15
N THR A 48 -4.93 -8.92 19.44
CA THR A 48 -6.31 -8.58 19.82
C THR A 48 -7.27 -9.46 19.05
N ASP A 49 -8.43 -9.71 19.63
CA ASP A 49 -9.52 -10.45 18.99
C ASP A 49 -10.61 -9.50 18.48
N ASP A 50 -10.51 -8.21 18.78
CA ASP A 50 -11.49 -7.21 18.40
C ASP A 50 -11.11 -6.58 17.04
N PRO A 51 -11.89 -6.80 15.97
CA PRO A 51 -11.57 -6.25 14.66
C PRO A 51 -11.59 -4.71 14.62
N ILE A 52 -12.43 -4.09 15.42
CA ILE A 52 -12.49 -2.62 15.50
C ILE A 52 -11.21 -2.07 16.11
N LYS A 53 -10.74 -2.71 17.18
CA LYS A 53 -9.49 -2.32 17.83
C LYS A 53 -8.29 -2.59 16.95
N ALA A 54 -8.28 -3.71 16.24
CA ALA A 54 -7.22 -4.03 15.28
C ALA A 54 -7.11 -2.96 14.18
N GLU A 55 -8.24 -2.54 13.63
CA GLU A 55 -8.29 -1.50 12.62
C GLU A 55 -7.77 -0.16 13.14
N GLU A 56 -8.18 0.22 14.34
CA GLU A 56 -7.74 1.46 14.99
C GLU A 56 -6.23 1.46 15.21
N ILE A 57 -5.68 0.38 15.76
CA ILE A 57 -4.24 0.23 15.95
C ILE A 57 -3.50 0.31 14.62
N ALA A 58 -3.99 -0.39 13.60
CA ALA A 58 -3.37 -0.39 12.28
C ALA A 58 -3.34 1.01 11.66
N LYS A 59 -4.43 1.77 11.76
CA LYS A 59 -4.49 3.14 11.28
C LYS A 59 -3.48 4.04 11.99
N ASN A 60 -3.35 3.87 13.30
CA ASN A 60 -2.37 4.64 14.08
C ASN A 60 -0.94 4.30 13.69
N ILE A 61 -0.65 3.04 13.44
CA ILE A 61 0.67 2.60 12.97
C ILE A 61 0.99 3.21 11.61
N CYS A 62 0.02 3.25 10.70
CA CYS A 62 0.20 3.85 9.38
C CYS A 62 0.57 5.32 9.50
N LYS A 63 -0.17 6.07 10.31
CA LYS A 63 0.07 7.50 10.50
C LYS A 63 1.39 7.79 11.20
N SER A 64 1.82 6.89 12.09
CA SER A 64 3.04 7.07 12.87
C SER A 64 4.31 6.71 12.10
N LEU A 65 4.27 5.69 11.24
CA LEU A 65 5.48 5.13 10.65
C LEU A 65 5.32 4.60 9.22
N LEU A 66 4.27 3.82 8.93
CA LEU A 66 4.22 3.03 7.71
C LEU A 66 3.94 3.84 6.46
N ALA A 67 3.21 4.94 6.58
CA ALA A 67 2.86 5.79 5.45
C ALA A 67 3.37 7.21 5.64
N ASN A 68 3.90 7.80 4.57
CA ASN A 68 4.22 9.22 4.57
C ASN A 68 2.94 9.96 4.18
N MET A 69 2.24 10.51 5.17
CA MET A 69 0.91 11.09 4.99
C MET A 69 0.87 12.31 4.06
N VAL A 70 2.03 12.90 3.77
CA VAL A 70 2.11 14.03 2.82
C VAL A 70 1.95 13.54 1.37
N ILE A 71 2.55 12.39 1.04
CA ILE A 71 2.62 11.90 -0.34
C ILE A 71 1.97 10.54 -0.55
N GLU A 72 1.57 9.85 0.50
CA GLU A 72 1.01 8.50 0.40
C GLU A 72 -0.40 8.40 0.99
N ASP A 73 -1.18 7.49 0.41
CA ASP A 73 -2.45 7.04 0.97
C ASP A 73 -2.26 5.62 1.47
N PHE A 74 -3.11 5.20 2.39
CA PHE A 74 -3.11 3.82 2.87
C PHE A 74 -4.52 3.26 2.97
N THR A 75 -4.62 1.93 2.89
CA THR A 75 -5.85 1.21 3.17
C THR A 75 -5.55 0.10 4.17
N VAL A 76 -6.51 -0.17 5.04
CA VAL A 76 -6.39 -1.21 6.08
C VAL A 76 -7.47 -2.25 5.85
N LYS A 77 -7.07 -3.52 5.85
CA LYS A 77 -8.00 -4.64 5.73
C LYS A 77 -7.76 -5.61 6.88
N VAL A 78 -8.76 -5.76 7.75
CA VAL A 78 -8.72 -6.73 8.84
C VAL A 78 -9.16 -8.07 8.29
N LEU A 79 -8.33 -9.10 8.46
CA LEU A 79 -8.63 -10.43 7.96
C LEU A 79 -9.32 -11.26 9.05
N PRO A 80 -10.31 -12.08 8.67
CA PRO A 80 -10.92 -13.00 9.63
C PRO A 80 -9.90 -14.06 10.05
N THR A 81 -9.96 -14.45 11.34
CA THR A 81 -9.10 -15.49 11.90
C THR A 81 -9.78 -16.84 11.87
#